data_128f398597dd2d3f66e88af3b394d754
#
_entry.id   128f398597dd2d3f66e88af3b394d754
#
_cell.length_a   1.000
_cell.length_b   1.000
_cell.length_c   1.000
_cell.angle_alpha   90.00
_cell.angle_beta   90.00
_cell.angle_gamma   90.00
#
_symmetry.space_group_name_H-M   'P 1'
#
loop_
_entity.id
_entity.type
_entity.pdbx_description
1 polymer ?
#
loop_
_entity_poly.entity_id
_entity_poly.type
_entity_poly.pdbx_seq_one_letter_code
_entity_poly.pdbx_strand_id
1 'polypeptide(L)'
;MSEKKSKLLILYSTVDGHAKTICEYAQTKLKKDKDIVIASLDDDSEQKLADFDEILLGASVRYGFHRKNVYEFVRENKEELLKKKTAFFSLNLTARKPEKASPDTNPYIVKFLKKVDWDPDLKSVFAGRLDYPSLNCPNRLAILLIMAITNGPKDLSKVHDFTNWSKVDEMIESIRKL
;
A
#
# COMPACT_ATOMS: atom_id res chain seq x y z
N MET A 1 8.89 -18.02 -29.73
CA MET A 1 9.23 -16.61 -29.47
C MET A 1 8.88 -16.35 -28.00
N SER A 2 9.85 -16.00 -27.17
CA SER A 2 9.57 -15.62 -25.77
C SER A 2 8.81 -14.29 -25.80
N GLU A 3 7.57 -14.26 -25.34
CA GLU A 3 6.83 -13.01 -25.17
C GLU A 3 7.64 -12.09 -24.25
N LYS A 4 7.85 -10.86 -24.68
CA LYS A 4 8.57 -9.86 -23.89
C LYS A 4 7.71 -9.55 -22.65
N LYS A 5 8.21 -9.88 -21.47
CA LYS A 5 7.53 -9.57 -20.21
C LYS A 5 7.39 -8.07 -20.06
N SER A 6 6.25 -7.61 -19.55
CA SER A 6 6.08 -6.21 -19.12
C SER A 6 6.97 -5.89 -17.93
N LYS A 7 7.42 -4.65 -17.85
CA LYS A 7 8.26 -4.17 -16.75
C LYS A 7 7.38 -3.49 -15.68
N LEU A 8 7.37 -4.09 -14.49
CA LEU A 8 6.61 -3.58 -13.34
C LEU A 8 7.57 -2.95 -12.31
N LEU A 9 7.33 -1.70 -11.99
CA LEU A 9 7.95 -1.05 -10.84
C LEU A 9 7.01 -1.16 -9.63
N ILE A 10 7.50 -1.75 -8.56
CA ILE A 10 6.80 -1.81 -7.26
C ILE A 10 7.48 -0.81 -6.32
N LEU A 11 6.74 0.22 -5.94
CA LEU A 11 7.16 1.24 -4.99
C LEU A 11 6.41 1.10 -3.68
N TYR A 12 7.08 1.30 -2.56
CA TYR A 12 6.42 1.31 -1.27
C TYR A 12 6.89 2.45 -0.35
N SER A 13 5.95 2.92 0.48
CA SER A 13 6.22 3.79 1.61
C SER A 13 5.64 3.15 2.88
N THR A 14 6.50 2.85 3.83
CA THR A 14 6.13 2.12 5.05
C THR A 14 6.83 2.71 6.27
N VAL A 15 6.19 2.58 7.44
CA VAL A 15 6.82 2.89 8.73
C VAL A 15 7.17 1.60 9.47
N ASP A 16 6.22 0.66 9.50
CA ASP A 16 6.33 -0.57 10.29
C ASP A 16 6.67 -1.80 9.41
N GLY A 17 7.09 -1.58 8.16
CA GLY A 17 7.53 -2.63 7.24
C GLY A 17 6.41 -3.41 6.55
N HIS A 18 5.16 -3.30 6.98
CA HIS A 18 4.10 -4.19 6.47
C HIS A 18 3.68 -3.92 5.02
N ALA A 19 3.71 -2.65 4.57
CA ALA A 19 3.48 -2.35 3.14
C ALA A 19 4.58 -2.97 2.26
N LYS A 20 5.84 -2.96 2.73
CA LYS A 20 6.95 -3.67 2.09
C LYS A 20 6.67 -5.16 1.98
N THR A 21 6.22 -5.81 3.06
CA THR A 21 5.87 -7.24 3.07
C THR A 21 4.84 -7.59 1.98
N ILE A 22 3.80 -6.78 1.82
CA ILE A 22 2.78 -6.98 0.77
C ILE A 22 3.40 -6.81 -0.62
N CYS A 23 4.26 -5.82 -0.82
CA CYS A 23 4.96 -5.59 -2.09
C CYS A 23 5.91 -6.74 -2.44
N GLU A 24 6.68 -7.26 -1.49
CA GLU A 24 7.56 -8.42 -1.67
C GLU A 24 6.77 -9.70 -1.97
N TYR A 25 5.60 -9.88 -1.35
CA TYR A 25 4.69 -10.96 -1.67
C TYR A 25 4.17 -10.85 -3.10
N ALA A 26 3.75 -9.65 -3.53
CA ALA A 26 3.33 -9.41 -4.91
C ALA A 26 4.46 -9.68 -5.91
N GLN A 27 5.68 -9.22 -5.63
CA GLN A 27 6.87 -9.53 -6.44
C GLN A 27 7.06 -11.04 -6.59
N THR A 28 6.97 -11.78 -5.49
CA THR A 28 7.17 -13.24 -5.49
C THR A 28 6.14 -13.95 -6.38
N LYS A 29 4.90 -13.48 -6.39
CA LYS A 29 3.79 -14.06 -7.18
C LYS A 29 3.88 -13.69 -8.66
N LEU A 30 4.35 -12.49 -8.99
CA LEU A 30 4.36 -11.95 -10.35
C LEU A 30 5.67 -12.18 -11.12
N LYS A 31 6.77 -12.54 -10.46
CA LYS A 31 8.12 -12.66 -11.07
C LYS A 31 8.22 -13.65 -12.25
N LYS A 32 7.28 -14.57 -12.39
CA LYS A 32 7.24 -15.47 -13.53
C LYS A 32 6.68 -14.80 -14.78
N ASP A 33 5.83 -13.79 -14.60
CA ASP A 33 5.04 -13.16 -15.66
C ASP A 33 5.58 -11.79 -16.05
N LYS A 34 6.24 -11.09 -15.13
CA LYS A 34 6.72 -9.72 -15.31
C LYS A 34 8.18 -9.56 -14.90
N ASP A 35 8.88 -8.61 -15.51
CA ASP A 35 10.19 -8.12 -15.04
C ASP A 35 9.95 -7.07 -13.95
N ILE A 36 10.42 -7.36 -12.72
CA ILE A 36 10.00 -6.57 -11.56
C ILE A 36 11.20 -5.91 -10.88
N VAL A 37 11.11 -4.61 -10.69
CA VAL A 37 11.95 -3.84 -9.78
C VAL A 37 11.11 -3.44 -8.57
N ILE A 38 11.65 -3.59 -7.36
CA ILE A 38 11.05 -3.14 -6.11
C ILE A 38 11.96 -2.13 -5.43
N ALA A 39 11.40 -1.00 -4.99
CA ALA A 39 12.15 0.05 -4.31
C ALA A 39 11.30 0.76 -3.25
N SER A 40 11.97 1.33 -2.26
CA SER A 40 11.35 2.22 -1.28
C SER A 40 11.27 3.64 -1.82
N LEU A 41 10.21 4.37 -1.47
CA LEU A 41 10.18 5.82 -1.69
C LEU A 41 11.12 6.60 -0.76
N ASP A 42 11.76 5.93 0.19
CA ASP A 42 12.78 6.52 1.07
C ASP A 42 14.20 6.34 0.53
N ASP A 43 14.37 5.51 -0.51
CA ASP A 43 15.67 5.28 -1.12
C ASP A 43 16.01 6.42 -2.09
N ASP A 44 17.25 6.92 -2.03
CA ASP A 44 17.74 7.97 -2.95
C ASP A 44 17.92 7.48 -4.40
N SER A 45 17.65 6.20 -4.67
CA SER A 45 17.72 5.64 -6.01
C SER A 45 16.53 6.10 -6.85
N GLU A 46 16.72 7.13 -7.65
CA GLU A 46 15.72 7.59 -8.61
C GLU A 46 15.44 6.50 -9.66
N GLN A 47 14.28 5.86 -9.53
CA GLN A 47 13.77 4.98 -10.58
C GLN A 47 13.16 5.85 -11.69
N LYS A 48 13.69 5.73 -12.89
CA LYS A 48 13.12 6.42 -14.06
C LYS A 48 11.81 5.73 -14.46
N LEU A 49 10.68 6.34 -14.13
CA LEU A 49 9.35 5.78 -14.45
C LEU A 49 9.18 5.45 -15.93
N ALA A 50 9.87 6.20 -16.80
CA ALA A 50 9.84 5.96 -18.25
C ALA A 50 10.30 4.55 -18.66
N ASP A 51 11.12 3.89 -17.84
CA ASP A 51 11.67 2.56 -18.15
C ASP A 51 10.69 1.42 -17.84
N PHE A 52 9.53 1.71 -17.26
CA PHE A 52 8.52 0.74 -16.83
C PHE A 52 7.21 0.91 -17.58
N ASP A 53 6.51 -0.20 -17.77
CA ASP A 53 5.18 -0.22 -18.40
C ASP A 53 4.07 -0.05 -17.35
N GLU A 54 4.32 -0.58 -16.14
CA GLU A 54 3.36 -0.66 -15.04
C GLU A 54 3.98 -0.20 -13.73
N ILE A 55 3.15 0.38 -12.85
CA ILE A 55 3.58 0.87 -11.54
C ILE A 55 2.58 0.42 -10.47
N LEU A 56 3.09 -0.27 -9.45
CA LEU A 56 2.36 -0.55 -8.21
C LEU A 56 2.92 0.33 -7.09
N LEU A 57 2.10 1.19 -6.50
CA LEU A 57 2.45 1.97 -5.32
C LEU A 57 1.71 1.45 -4.10
N GLY A 58 2.45 1.04 -3.09
CA GLY A 58 1.91 0.62 -1.79
C GLY A 58 2.26 1.61 -0.68
N ALA A 59 1.25 2.07 0.07
CA ALA A 59 1.50 3.06 1.12
C ALA A 59 0.72 2.78 2.40
N SER A 60 1.42 2.84 3.55
CA SER A 60 0.80 2.77 4.86
C SER A 60 0.30 4.13 5.33
N VAL A 61 -0.80 4.11 6.10
CA VAL A 61 -1.36 5.26 6.80
C VAL A 61 -0.89 5.26 8.24
N ARG A 62 -0.40 6.42 8.70
CA ARG A 62 -0.10 6.67 10.10
C ARG A 62 -0.67 8.01 10.53
N TYR A 63 -1.27 8.07 11.71
CA TYR A 63 -1.94 9.27 12.23
C TYR A 63 -2.98 9.88 11.28
N GLY A 64 -3.68 9.03 10.50
CA GLY A 64 -4.74 9.46 9.59
C GLY A 64 -4.27 9.94 8.20
N PHE A 65 -2.99 9.83 7.87
CA PHE A 65 -2.43 10.28 6.60
C PHE A 65 -1.43 9.26 6.04
N HIS A 66 -1.30 9.22 4.72
CA HIS A 66 -0.13 8.64 4.07
C HIS A 66 1.09 9.54 4.34
N ARG A 67 2.29 8.98 4.24
CA ARG A 67 3.52 9.76 4.45
C ARG A 67 3.69 10.83 3.37
N LYS A 68 4.42 11.90 3.73
CA LYS A 68 4.65 13.07 2.85
C LYS A 68 5.25 12.68 1.51
N ASN A 69 6.24 11.76 1.51
CA ASN A 69 6.90 11.28 0.31
C ASN A 69 5.94 10.65 -0.72
N VAL A 70 4.82 10.04 -0.28
CA VAL A 70 3.80 9.47 -1.18
C VAL A 70 3.06 10.58 -1.93
N TYR A 71 2.72 11.68 -1.24
CA TYR A 71 2.07 12.83 -1.87
C TYR A 71 3.01 13.54 -2.85
N GLU A 72 4.27 13.71 -2.47
CA GLU A 72 5.31 14.34 -3.29
C GLU A 72 5.55 13.50 -4.54
N PHE A 73 5.81 12.21 -4.39
CA PHE A 73 6.02 11.30 -5.51
C PHE A 73 4.90 11.36 -6.56
N VAL A 74 3.63 11.24 -6.12
CA VAL A 74 2.51 11.24 -7.07
C VAL A 74 2.37 12.58 -7.76
N ARG A 75 2.59 13.72 -7.07
CA ARG A 75 2.48 15.04 -7.68
C ARG A 75 3.58 15.33 -8.69
N GLU A 76 4.82 15.01 -8.33
CA GLU A 76 6.01 15.23 -9.16
C GLU A 76 6.01 14.35 -10.40
N ASN A 77 5.43 13.16 -10.31
CA ASN A 77 5.41 12.18 -11.40
C ASN A 77 4.03 12.02 -12.07
N LYS A 78 3.10 12.94 -11.84
CA LYS A 78 1.70 12.80 -12.28
C LYS A 78 1.59 12.56 -13.78
N GLU A 79 2.31 13.29 -14.59
CA GLU A 79 2.26 13.18 -16.06
C GLU A 79 2.76 11.82 -16.55
N GLU A 80 3.79 11.26 -15.91
CA GLU A 80 4.29 9.93 -16.24
C GLU A 80 3.34 8.83 -15.75
N LEU A 81 2.78 8.97 -14.55
CA LEU A 81 1.80 8.02 -14.02
C LEU A 81 0.55 7.90 -14.91
N LEU A 82 0.10 8.99 -15.52
CA LEU A 82 -1.05 9.00 -16.43
C LEU A 82 -0.78 8.25 -17.76
N LYS A 83 0.48 8.02 -18.12
CA LYS A 83 0.87 7.28 -19.32
C LYS A 83 1.06 5.79 -19.09
N LYS A 84 1.01 5.34 -17.81
CA LYS A 84 1.32 3.98 -17.40
C LYS A 84 0.08 3.27 -16.89
N LYS A 85 0.13 1.95 -16.85
CA LYS A 85 -0.82 1.16 -16.08
C LYS A 85 -0.46 1.25 -14.59
N THR A 86 -1.41 1.67 -13.78
CA THR A 86 -1.11 2.00 -12.38
C THR A 86 -2.01 1.27 -11.40
N ALA A 87 -1.40 0.77 -10.33
CA ALA A 87 -2.10 0.20 -9.19
C ALA A 87 -1.67 0.91 -7.90
N PHE A 88 -2.63 1.16 -7.02
CA PHE A 88 -2.37 1.74 -5.71
C PHE A 88 -3.06 0.96 -4.61
N PHE A 89 -2.35 0.66 -3.53
CA PHE A 89 -2.99 0.18 -2.32
C PHE A 89 -2.68 1.03 -1.09
N SER A 90 -3.71 1.25 -0.29
CA SER A 90 -3.62 1.92 1.00
C SER A 90 -3.69 0.89 2.13
N LEU A 91 -2.70 0.89 3.02
CA LEU A 91 -2.64 0.01 4.18
C LEU A 91 -2.98 0.78 5.45
N ASN A 92 -4.08 0.42 6.12
CA ASN A 92 -4.52 1.13 7.32
C ASN A 92 -5.41 0.27 8.22
N LEU A 93 -5.30 0.45 9.55
CA LEU A 93 -6.07 -0.34 10.53
C LEU A 93 -7.59 -0.14 10.44
N THR A 94 -8.06 0.96 9.86
CA THR A 94 -9.50 1.24 9.71
C THR A 94 -10.16 0.27 8.74
N ALA A 95 -9.41 -0.24 7.77
CA ALA A 95 -9.87 -1.22 6.78
C ALA A 95 -10.22 -2.60 7.36
N ARG A 96 -9.96 -2.84 8.66
CA ARG A 96 -10.46 -4.04 9.36
C ARG A 96 -11.99 -4.04 9.52
N LYS A 97 -12.62 -2.86 9.40
CA LYS A 97 -14.08 -2.71 9.47
C LYS A 97 -14.66 -2.95 8.07
N PRO A 98 -15.66 -3.86 7.90
CA PRO A 98 -16.21 -4.20 6.60
C PRO A 98 -16.69 -2.98 5.79
N GLU A 99 -17.32 -2.01 6.45
CA GLU A 99 -17.85 -0.78 5.83
C GLU A 99 -16.76 0.19 5.36
N LYS A 100 -15.49 -0.06 5.72
CA LYS A 100 -14.31 0.75 5.35
C LYS A 100 -13.22 -0.07 4.66
N ALA A 101 -13.56 -1.26 4.21
CA ALA A 101 -12.63 -2.21 3.62
C ALA A 101 -12.58 -2.16 2.07
N SER A 102 -13.18 -1.13 1.46
CA SER A 102 -13.13 -0.89 0.01
C SER A 102 -12.49 0.45 -0.32
N PRO A 103 -11.93 0.62 -1.53
CA PRO A 103 -11.35 1.89 -1.97
C PRO A 103 -12.33 3.07 -1.92
N ASP A 104 -13.61 2.82 -2.23
CA ASP A 104 -14.63 3.87 -2.30
C ASP A 104 -15.13 4.32 -0.93
N THR A 105 -15.03 3.46 0.08
CA THR A 105 -15.55 3.73 1.43
C THR A 105 -14.46 4.03 2.47
N ASN A 106 -13.21 3.73 2.14
CA ASN A 106 -12.10 4.00 3.07
C ASN A 106 -11.70 5.49 3.02
N PRO A 107 -11.81 6.21 4.15
CA PRO A 107 -11.62 7.66 4.15
C PRO A 107 -10.19 8.09 3.80
N TYR A 108 -9.21 7.24 4.03
CA TYR A 108 -7.81 7.62 3.82
C TYR A 108 -7.40 7.57 2.35
N ILE A 109 -7.80 6.51 1.63
CA ILE A 109 -7.51 6.41 0.20
C ILE A 109 -8.32 7.45 -0.58
N VAL A 110 -9.62 7.64 -0.26
CA VAL A 110 -10.48 8.65 -0.90
C VAL A 110 -9.88 10.05 -0.74
N LYS A 111 -9.51 10.42 0.49
CA LYS A 111 -8.89 11.72 0.78
C LYS A 111 -7.55 11.89 0.08
N PHE A 112 -6.73 10.85 0.04
CA PHE A 112 -5.43 10.89 -0.63
C PHE A 112 -5.58 11.13 -2.13
N LEU A 113 -6.33 10.27 -2.82
CA LEU A 113 -6.51 10.34 -4.28
C LEU A 113 -7.11 11.68 -4.71
N LYS A 114 -8.11 12.17 -3.97
CA LYS A 114 -8.67 13.51 -4.20
C LYS A 114 -7.63 14.62 -4.03
N LYS A 115 -6.75 14.52 -3.02
CA LYS A 115 -5.75 15.56 -2.71
C LYS A 115 -4.62 15.63 -3.73
N VAL A 116 -4.25 14.49 -4.34
CA VAL A 116 -3.22 14.44 -5.39
C VAL A 116 -3.80 14.49 -6.79
N ASP A 117 -5.13 14.44 -6.91
CA ASP A 117 -5.86 14.42 -8.19
C ASP A 117 -5.32 13.33 -9.12
N TRP A 118 -5.31 12.08 -8.60
CA TRP A 118 -4.84 10.90 -9.31
C TRP A 118 -5.86 9.78 -9.20
N ASP A 119 -6.11 9.11 -10.33
CA ASP A 119 -7.04 7.99 -10.44
C ASP A 119 -6.33 6.77 -11.04
N PRO A 120 -5.69 5.92 -10.22
CA PRO A 120 -5.01 4.72 -10.71
C PRO A 120 -6.00 3.69 -11.26
N ASP A 121 -5.56 2.89 -12.25
CA ASP A 121 -6.38 1.84 -12.88
C ASP A 121 -6.89 0.81 -11.85
N LEU A 122 -6.06 0.45 -10.89
CA LEU A 122 -6.42 -0.46 -9.80
C LEU A 122 -6.25 0.22 -8.44
N LYS A 123 -7.28 0.09 -7.62
CA LYS A 123 -7.29 0.60 -6.24
C LYS A 123 -7.58 -0.53 -5.27
N SER A 124 -6.82 -0.61 -4.19
CA SER A 124 -7.03 -1.60 -3.13
C SER A 124 -6.83 -0.99 -1.74
N VAL A 125 -7.49 -1.58 -0.77
CA VAL A 125 -7.34 -1.21 0.64
C VAL A 125 -7.18 -2.48 1.46
N PHE A 126 -6.14 -2.49 2.29
CA PHE A 126 -5.88 -3.61 3.18
C PHE A 126 -5.84 -3.15 4.63
N ALA A 127 -6.36 -3.99 5.52
CA ALA A 127 -6.14 -3.84 6.93
C ALA A 127 -4.67 -4.16 7.25
N GLY A 128 -4.08 -3.35 8.11
CA GLY A 128 -2.68 -3.51 8.47
C GLY A 128 -2.46 -4.46 9.64
N ARG A 129 -1.19 -4.60 10.00
CA ARG A 129 -0.75 -5.29 11.20
C ARG A 129 -0.59 -4.30 12.34
N LEU A 130 -1.01 -4.69 13.53
CA LEU A 130 -0.81 -3.94 14.76
C LEU A 130 0.16 -4.70 15.65
N ASP A 131 1.36 -4.20 15.76
CA ASP A 131 2.44 -4.77 16.56
C ASP A 131 2.58 -3.97 17.86
N TYR A 132 1.79 -4.30 18.88
CA TYR A 132 1.86 -3.62 20.16
C TYR A 132 3.23 -3.71 20.84
N PRO A 133 3.93 -4.84 20.85
CA PRO A 133 5.26 -4.95 21.44
C PRO A 133 6.29 -3.96 20.87
N SER A 134 6.22 -3.65 19.57
CA SER A 134 7.16 -2.74 18.91
C SER A 134 6.83 -1.25 19.11
N LEU A 135 5.63 -0.93 19.61
CA LEU A 135 5.22 0.45 19.83
C LEU A 135 5.85 1.04 21.09
N ASN A 136 6.33 2.28 21.01
CA ASN A 136 6.71 3.05 22.20
C ASN A 136 5.48 3.36 23.07
N CYS A 137 5.70 3.69 24.35
CA CYS A 137 4.63 3.87 25.34
C CYS A 137 3.53 4.86 24.92
N PRO A 138 3.82 6.08 24.42
CA PRO A 138 2.76 7.01 24.04
C PRO A 138 1.93 6.52 22.85
N ASN A 139 2.56 5.91 21.84
CA ASN A 139 1.87 5.35 20.69
C ASN A 139 1.01 4.13 21.07
N ARG A 140 1.52 3.28 21.96
CA ARG A 140 0.78 2.14 22.51
C ARG A 140 -0.48 2.56 23.21
N LEU A 141 -0.40 3.60 24.07
CA LEU A 141 -1.55 4.14 24.79
C LEU A 141 -2.58 4.77 23.84
N ALA A 142 -2.13 5.57 22.88
CA ALA A 142 -3.01 6.20 21.89
C ALA A 142 -3.77 5.15 21.05
N ILE A 143 -3.08 4.13 20.57
CA ILE A 143 -3.70 3.05 19.79
C ILE A 143 -4.62 2.20 20.65
N LEU A 144 -4.25 1.90 21.90
CA LEU A 144 -5.12 1.19 22.85
C LEU A 144 -6.45 1.93 23.05
N LEU A 145 -6.40 3.25 23.17
CA LEU A 145 -7.59 4.09 23.33
C LEU A 145 -8.47 4.04 22.07
N ILE A 146 -7.88 4.11 20.89
CA ILE A 146 -8.58 3.94 19.61
C ILE A 146 -9.21 2.54 19.53
N MET A 147 -8.48 1.50 19.91
CA MET A 147 -9.00 0.12 19.89
C MET A 147 -10.10 -0.08 20.93
N ALA A 148 -10.04 0.60 22.09
CA ALA A 148 -11.11 0.58 23.08
C ALA A 148 -12.40 1.18 22.55
N ILE A 149 -12.33 2.32 21.86
CA ILE A 149 -13.49 3.02 21.27
C ILE A 149 -14.04 2.25 20.06
N THR A 150 -13.19 1.57 19.31
CA THR A 150 -13.54 0.92 18.04
C THR A 150 -13.71 -0.59 18.14
N ASN A 151 -13.84 -1.14 19.36
CA ASN A 151 -13.95 -2.58 19.64
C ASN A 151 -12.85 -3.44 18.99
N GLY A 152 -11.62 -2.91 18.99
CA GLY A 152 -10.44 -3.63 18.51
C GLY A 152 -9.74 -4.43 19.61
N PRO A 153 -8.71 -5.22 19.25
CA PRO A 153 -7.94 -6.01 20.21
C PRO A 153 -7.15 -5.13 21.17
N LYS A 154 -7.10 -5.53 22.43
CA LYS A 154 -6.46 -4.82 23.54
C LYS A 154 -5.29 -5.58 24.16
N ASP A 155 -4.96 -6.76 23.63
CA ASP A 155 -3.85 -7.56 24.15
C ASP A 155 -2.51 -6.95 23.67
N LEU A 156 -1.87 -6.24 24.57
CA LEU A 156 -0.62 -5.51 24.32
C LEU A 156 0.61 -6.43 24.17
N SER A 157 0.47 -7.70 24.47
CA SER A 157 1.56 -8.68 24.37
C SER A 157 1.66 -9.31 22.98
N LYS A 158 0.67 -9.07 22.12
CA LYS A 158 0.53 -9.74 20.82
C LYS A 158 0.66 -8.80 19.63
N VAL A 159 1.04 -9.42 18.53
CA VAL A 159 0.90 -8.85 17.19
C VAL A 159 -0.44 -9.29 16.62
N HIS A 160 -1.23 -8.34 16.14
CA HIS A 160 -2.53 -8.61 15.52
C HIS A 160 -2.43 -8.29 14.03
N ASP A 161 -2.48 -9.31 13.18
CA ASP A 161 -2.51 -9.15 11.72
C ASP A 161 -3.96 -9.24 11.23
N PHE A 162 -4.45 -8.15 10.63
CA PHE A 162 -5.80 -8.06 10.06
C PHE A 162 -5.79 -8.17 8.54
N THR A 163 -4.64 -8.45 7.94
CA THR A 163 -4.49 -8.50 6.49
C THR A 163 -5.30 -9.65 5.90
N ASN A 164 -6.22 -9.32 5.03
CA ASN A 164 -6.90 -10.32 4.22
C ASN A 164 -6.06 -10.67 2.99
N TRP A 165 -5.28 -11.73 3.09
CA TRP A 165 -4.37 -12.17 2.04
C TRP A 165 -5.09 -12.61 0.75
N SER A 166 -6.34 -13.10 0.84
CA SER A 166 -7.15 -13.38 -0.36
C SER A 166 -7.40 -12.11 -1.18
N LYS A 167 -7.67 -10.97 -0.53
CA LYS A 167 -7.81 -9.68 -1.23
C LYS A 167 -6.47 -9.19 -1.80
N VAL A 168 -5.35 -9.52 -1.16
CA VAL A 168 -4.03 -9.24 -1.73
C VAL A 168 -3.81 -10.09 -2.99
N ASP A 169 -4.16 -11.37 -2.96
CA ASP A 169 -4.10 -12.25 -4.13
C ASP A 169 -5.02 -11.74 -5.26
N GLU A 170 -6.24 -11.27 -4.96
CA GLU A 170 -7.15 -10.67 -5.95
C GLU A 170 -6.54 -9.44 -6.63
N MET A 171 -5.88 -8.56 -5.85
CA MET A 171 -5.15 -7.41 -6.41
C MET A 171 -4.01 -7.88 -7.33
N ILE A 172 -3.24 -8.87 -6.90
CA ILE A 172 -2.13 -9.43 -7.68
C ILE A 172 -2.63 -10.02 -9.00
N GLU A 173 -3.73 -10.77 -8.98
CA GLU A 173 -4.35 -11.30 -10.20
C GLU A 173 -4.88 -10.20 -11.12
N SER A 174 -5.34 -9.09 -10.56
CA SER A 174 -5.75 -7.91 -11.35
C SER A 174 -4.54 -7.24 -12.00
N ILE A 175 -3.41 -7.10 -11.28
CA ILE A 175 -2.16 -6.57 -11.82
C ILE A 175 -1.59 -7.48 -12.92
N ARG A 176 -1.75 -8.80 -12.79
CA ARG A 176 -1.32 -9.76 -13.82
C ARG A 176 -1.98 -9.50 -15.17
N LYS A 177 -3.21 -8.95 -15.16
CA LYS A 177 -4.05 -8.70 -16.33
C LYS A 177 -3.95 -7.27 -16.88
N LEU A 178 -3.21 -6.37 -16.22
CA LEU A 178 -2.96 -5.03 -16.72
C LEU A 178 -2.11 -5.06 -17.99
#